data_8578ea76564f2dfb9aad409b00d95f0f
#
_entry.id   8578ea76564f2dfb9aad409b00d95f0f
#
_cell.length_a   1.000
_cell.length_b   1.000
_cell.length_c   1.000
_cell.angle_alpha   90.00
_cell.angle_beta   90.00
_cell.angle_gamma   90.00
#
_symmetry.space_group_name_H-M   'P 1'
#
loop_
_entity.id
_entity.type
_entity.pdbx_description
1 polymer ?
#
loop_
_entity_poly.entity_id
_entity_poly.type
_entity_poly.pdbx_seq_one_letter_code
_entity_poly.pdbx_strand_id
1 'polypeptide(L)'
;MGESSPLLNGYKSGASRAQYALAKEADVNVADEFWALTWMALQVSLSTFARIALISVDSAFLGHLGTSSLAAASLASTWTNVPLAGVWSGATALVTLCGQAWGAKNGDLAGVWLQIGLVVVTVMSVPVMIWYWCIGLLLDFSTDDAEVVQLGVRFARILSLSVWPSLVYACVRLYFQSMGIMSPVTVVGTLSIGVACAANYVLIFGAFGWGGLGFDGSPMATVIAAWFQPISLISYCILYKKMHLQAWGGWDLSAFTPDRLKIFMNIAGPVAANSMVSNLANSALTLVAAKLGSDVIAANAVISGLWSLLWALFWGYGSATQIRVANYLGAGRPKAARVLGFLGFVCTVFTVVLLAIATFLLRETLFRLYSNDDALLQLCMLVQPIFITGYMIESVEILISSILAGMGEVAVTAWVSSLSVWLLELPIAYFGGVTMGLGFSALWYGVCIMEVLKLSIFTFVLSRTDWAEMAERAVTNMEATSDSDTGIEQASLQYA
;
A
#
# COMPACT_ATOMS: atom_id res chain seq x y z
N MET A 1 -3.76 -8.41 55.72
CA MET A 1 -4.78 -7.38 55.48
C MET A 1 -4.18 -6.44 54.44
N GLY A 2 -4.43 -6.74 53.19
CA GLY A 2 -3.96 -5.92 52.06
C GLY A 2 -5.08 -5.01 51.64
N GLU A 3 -4.88 -3.72 51.76
CA GLU A 3 -5.77 -2.70 51.17
C GLU A 3 -5.68 -2.80 49.66
N SER A 4 -6.77 -3.29 49.06
CA SER A 4 -6.97 -3.19 47.62
C SER A 4 -7.07 -1.72 47.25
N SER A 5 -6.20 -1.25 46.37
CA SER A 5 -6.16 0.13 45.90
C SER A 5 -7.50 0.53 45.28
N PRO A 6 -8.01 1.74 45.56
CA PRO A 6 -9.31 2.22 45.07
C PRO A 6 -9.43 2.26 43.55
N LEU A 7 -8.32 2.06 42.84
CA LEU A 7 -8.25 2.12 41.35
C LEU A 7 -8.78 0.86 40.66
N LEU A 8 -8.90 -0.27 41.35
CA LEU A 8 -9.36 -1.53 40.78
C LEU A 8 -10.87 -1.78 40.88
N ASN A 9 -11.58 -1.03 41.73
CA ASN A 9 -13.03 -1.20 41.92
C ASN A 9 -13.92 -0.34 41.02
N GLY A 10 -13.34 0.53 40.15
CA GLY A 10 -14.06 1.36 39.18
C GLY A 10 -14.28 0.74 37.81
N TYR A 11 -13.80 -0.46 37.54
CA TYR A 11 -13.78 -1.08 36.19
C TYR A 11 -14.96 -2.02 35.95
N LYS A 12 -16.20 -1.53 36.07
CA LYS A 12 -17.39 -2.34 35.74
C LYS A 12 -18.13 -1.90 34.45
N SER A 13 -17.63 -0.93 33.70
CA SER A 13 -18.13 -0.68 32.33
C SER A 13 -17.01 -0.03 31.49
N GLY A 14 -16.84 -0.45 30.22
CA GLY A 14 -15.87 0.11 29.27
C GLY A 14 -16.01 1.64 29.10
N ALA A 15 -17.25 2.17 29.23
CA ALA A 15 -17.53 3.60 29.21
C ALA A 15 -16.76 4.41 30.27
N SER A 16 -16.46 3.85 31.44
CA SER A 16 -15.76 4.56 32.50
C SER A 16 -14.26 4.74 32.19
N ARG A 17 -13.66 3.84 31.45
CA ARG A 17 -12.21 3.88 31.11
C ARG A 17 -11.93 4.87 30.00
N ALA A 18 -12.76 4.90 28.97
CA ALA A 18 -12.68 5.89 27.90
C ALA A 18 -12.95 7.31 28.44
N GLN A 19 -13.92 7.48 29.33
CA GLN A 19 -14.20 8.76 30.00
C GLN A 19 -13.04 9.21 30.91
N TYR A 20 -12.33 8.26 31.57
CA TYR A 20 -11.18 8.57 32.41
C TYR A 20 -9.93 8.92 31.56
N ALA A 21 -9.75 8.25 30.41
CA ALA A 21 -8.70 8.58 29.46
C ALA A 21 -8.93 9.96 28.82
N LEU A 22 -10.17 10.28 28.46
CA LEU A 22 -10.57 11.60 27.94
C LEU A 22 -10.32 12.73 28.96
N ALA A 23 -10.53 12.48 30.25
CA ALA A 23 -10.32 13.48 31.31
C ALA A 23 -8.83 13.75 31.63
N LYS A 24 -7.93 12.85 31.25
CA LYS A 24 -6.49 12.89 31.55
C LYS A 24 -5.60 13.02 30.31
N GLU A 25 -6.20 13.38 29.17
CA GLU A 25 -5.46 13.52 27.91
C GLU A 25 -4.54 14.74 27.96
N ALA A 26 -3.23 14.49 27.99
CA ALA A 26 -2.23 15.54 27.98
C ALA A 26 -2.22 16.24 26.60
N ASP A 27 -1.98 17.54 26.59
CA ASP A 27 -1.84 18.30 25.34
C ASP A 27 -0.74 17.71 24.45
N VAL A 28 -1.01 17.66 23.15
CA VAL A 28 -0.07 17.20 22.14
C VAL A 28 0.85 18.35 21.78
N ASN A 29 2.17 18.16 21.86
CA ASN A 29 3.11 19.12 21.32
C ASN A 29 3.08 19.03 19.78
N VAL A 30 2.36 19.94 19.15
CA VAL A 30 2.14 19.97 17.70
C VAL A 30 3.46 20.09 16.92
N ALA A 31 4.46 20.80 17.48
CA ALA A 31 5.75 20.95 16.81
C ALA A 31 6.55 19.62 16.75
N ASP A 32 6.60 18.89 17.86
CA ASP A 32 7.27 17.59 17.90
C ASP A 32 6.55 16.57 16.99
N GLU A 33 5.21 16.59 17.00
CA GLU A 33 4.43 15.72 16.12
C GLU A 33 4.57 16.09 14.64
N PHE A 34 4.69 17.36 14.30
CA PHE A 34 4.96 17.79 12.93
C PHE A 34 6.28 17.21 12.40
N TRP A 35 7.34 17.29 13.19
CA TRP A 35 8.64 16.74 12.78
C TRP A 35 8.61 15.21 12.72
N ALA A 36 7.96 14.56 13.69
CA ALA A 36 7.82 13.11 13.69
C ALA A 36 7.01 12.63 12.47
N LEU A 37 5.87 13.27 12.18
CA LEU A 37 5.02 12.94 11.04
C LEU A 37 5.76 13.16 9.71
N THR A 38 6.43 14.30 9.54
CA THR A 38 7.17 14.64 8.32
C THR A 38 8.32 13.67 8.09
N TRP A 39 9.05 13.31 9.16
CA TRP A 39 10.14 12.34 9.08
C TRP A 39 9.63 10.94 8.69
N MET A 40 8.53 10.49 9.28
CA MET A 40 7.89 9.23 8.91
C MET A 40 7.41 9.26 7.46
N ALA A 41 6.72 10.32 7.06
CA ALA A 41 6.23 10.52 5.70
C ALA A 41 7.36 10.44 4.67
N LEU A 42 8.49 11.13 4.92
CA LEU A 42 9.65 11.11 4.04
C LEU A 42 10.21 9.69 3.86
N GLN A 43 10.33 8.93 4.94
CA GLN A 43 10.85 7.57 4.88
C GLN A 43 9.90 6.60 4.18
N VAL A 44 8.58 6.72 4.40
CA VAL A 44 7.58 5.94 3.67
C VAL A 44 7.59 6.31 2.19
N SER A 45 7.66 7.59 1.84
CA SER A 45 7.78 8.06 0.46
C SER A 45 9.02 7.48 -0.22
N LEU A 46 10.18 7.53 0.44
CA LEU A 46 11.43 7.01 -0.11
C LEU A 46 11.38 5.49 -0.31
N SER A 47 10.80 4.74 0.63
CA SER A 47 10.62 3.29 0.47
C SER A 47 9.63 2.93 -0.64
N THR A 48 8.59 3.76 -0.84
CA THR A 48 7.63 3.61 -1.92
C THR A 48 8.26 3.93 -3.27
N PHE A 49 9.04 5.00 -3.33
CA PHE A 49 9.84 5.36 -4.52
C PHE A 49 10.82 4.24 -4.90
N ALA A 50 11.51 3.66 -3.92
CA ALA A 50 12.40 2.52 -4.16
C ALA A 50 11.66 1.33 -4.79
N ARG A 51 10.43 1.06 -4.37
CA ARG A 51 9.58 0.01 -4.96
C ARG A 51 9.20 0.32 -6.42
N ILE A 52 8.86 1.57 -6.74
CA ILE A 52 8.57 2.00 -8.11
C ILE A 52 9.83 1.88 -8.97
N ALA A 53 10.98 2.29 -8.44
CA ALA A 53 12.26 2.17 -9.13
C ALA A 53 12.63 0.72 -9.47
N LEU A 54 12.35 -0.24 -8.57
CA LEU A 54 12.57 -1.68 -8.83
C LEU A 54 11.83 -2.15 -10.08
N ILE A 55 10.54 -1.79 -10.22
CA ILE A 55 9.74 -2.15 -11.40
C ILE A 55 10.32 -1.50 -12.68
N SER A 56 10.78 -0.26 -12.57
CA SER A 56 11.38 0.47 -13.70
C SER A 56 12.72 -0.12 -14.13
N VAL A 57 13.52 -0.63 -13.18
CA VAL A 57 14.79 -1.31 -13.48
C VAL A 57 14.56 -2.52 -14.37
N ASP A 58 13.63 -3.41 -14.02
CA ASP A 58 13.33 -4.60 -14.81
C ASP A 58 12.90 -4.23 -16.24
N SER A 59 12.00 -3.24 -16.37
CA SER A 59 11.53 -2.77 -17.67
C SER A 59 12.67 -2.17 -18.52
N ALA A 60 13.60 -1.43 -17.91
CA ALA A 60 14.73 -0.85 -18.62
C ALA A 60 15.67 -1.93 -19.17
N PHE A 61 16.00 -2.95 -18.38
CA PHE A 61 16.84 -4.07 -18.81
C PHE A 61 16.19 -4.90 -19.91
N LEU A 62 14.87 -5.19 -19.78
CA LEU A 62 14.12 -5.93 -20.79
C LEU A 62 13.99 -5.19 -22.12
N GLY A 63 13.93 -3.85 -22.07
CA GLY A 63 13.92 -3.01 -23.28
C GLY A 63 15.17 -3.19 -24.15
N HIS A 64 16.32 -3.51 -23.56
CA HIS A 64 17.55 -3.80 -24.29
C HIS A 64 17.57 -5.19 -24.95
N LEU A 65 16.70 -6.12 -24.57
CA LEU A 65 16.59 -7.45 -25.14
C LEU A 65 15.67 -7.49 -26.39
N GLY A 66 14.90 -6.43 -26.63
CA GLY A 66 14.01 -6.32 -27.77
C GLY A 66 12.54 -6.12 -27.41
N THR A 67 11.75 -5.74 -28.39
CA THR A 67 10.34 -5.35 -28.22
C THR A 67 9.45 -6.51 -27.77
N SER A 68 9.65 -7.72 -28.33
CA SER A 68 8.88 -8.92 -27.94
C SER A 68 9.11 -9.30 -26.48
N SER A 69 10.35 -9.19 -25.99
CA SER A 69 10.70 -9.46 -24.59
C SER A 69 10.03 -8.48 -23.64
N LEU A 70 10.09 -7.19 -23.97
CA LEU A 70 9.45 -6.14 -23.15
C LEU A 70 7.92 -6.28 -23.18
N ALA A 71 7.32 -6.56 -24.33
CA ALA A 71 5.89 -6.77 -24.48
C ALA A 71 5.40 -7.98 -23.68
N ALA A 72 6.11 -9.10 -23.75
CA ALA A 72 5.78 -10.33 -23.02
C ALA A 72 5.83 -10.12 -21.50
N ALA A 73 6.89 -9.48 -21.00
CA ALA A 73 7.02 -9.19 -19.57
C ALA A 73 5.98 -8.17 -19.09
N SER A 74 5.72 -7.13 -19.86
CA SER A 74 4.71 -6.11 -19.52
C SER A 74 3.30 -6.71 -19.44
N LEU A 75 2.93 -7.52 -20.43
CA LEU A 75 1.63 -8.18 -20.47
C LEU A 75 1.49 -9.20 -19.32
N ALA A 76 2.52 -10.02 -19.08
CA ALA A 76 2.54 -10.94 -17.96
C ALA A 76 2.44 -10.21 -16.62
N SER A 77 3.17 -9.10 -16.44
CA SER A 77 3.15 -8.28 -15.22
C SER A 77 1.76 -7.67 -14.98
N THR A 78 1.06 -7.25 -16.01
CA THR A 78 -0.31 -6.71 -15.89
C THR A 78 -1.24 -7.72 -15.23
N TRP A 79 -1.25 -8.97 -15.70
CA TRP A 79 -2.13 -10.02 -15.18
C TRP A 79 -1.67 -10.62 -13.84
N THR A 80 -0.35 -10.73 -13.64
CA THR A 80 0.20 -11.24 -12.38
C THR A 80 0.04 -10.24 -11.23
N ASN A 81 0.05 -8.94 -11.52
CA ASN A 81 -0.09 -7.91 -10.51
C ASN A 81 -1.51 -7.88 -9.88
N VAL A 82 -2.56 -8.28 -10.60
CA VAL A 82 -3.94 -8.23 -10.09
C VAL A 82 -4.11 -8.96 -8.75
N PRO A 83 -3.87 -10.28 -8.65
CA PRO A 83 -4.03 -10.99 -7.38
C PRO A 83 -2.93 -10.65 -6.37
N LEU A 84 -1.69 -10.40 -6.83
CA LEU A 84 -0.60 -10.02 -5.93
C LEU A 84 -0.88 -8.70 -5.22
N ALA A 85 -1.31 -7.67 -5.95
CA ALA A 85 -1.66 -6.38 -5.38
C ALA A 85 -2.81 -6.47 -4.40
N GLY A 86 -3.78 -7.36 -4.63
CA GLY A 86 -4.86 -7.63 -3.70
C GLY A 86 -4.35 -8.12 -2.35
N VAL A 87 -3.56 -9.19 -2.34
CA VAL A 87 -3.02 -9.76 -1.09
C VAL A 87 -2.04 -8.79 -0.42
N TRP A 88 -1.20 -8.10 -1.22
CA TRP A 88 -0.30 -7.06 -0.71
C TRP A 88 -1.05 -5.92 -0.01
N SER A 89 -2.12 -5.43 -0.63
CA SER A 89 -2.94 -4.36 -0.05
C SER A 89 -3.70 -4.83 1.18
N GLY A 90 -4.19 -6.07 1.20
CA GLY A 90 -4.80 -6.67 2.38
C GLY A 90 -3.87 -6.72 3.59
N ALA A 91 -2.56 -6.92 3.38
CA ALA A 91 -1.57 -6.88 4.46
C ALA A 91 -1.50 -5.51 5.16
N THR A 92 -1.99 -4.42 4.55
CA THR A 92 -2.03 -3.08 5.20
C THR A 92 -2.95 -3.04 6.43
N ALA A 93 -3.81 -4.04 6.64
CA ALA A 93 -4.55 -4.24 7.90
C ALA A 93 -3.61 -4.28 9.12
N LEU A 94 -2.37 -4.76 8.94
CA LEU A 94 -1.35 -4.77 9.99
C LEU A 94 -0.98 -3.36 10.46
N VAL A 95 -1.04 -2.34 9.60
CA VAL A 95 -0.76 -0.94 10.00
C VAL A 95 -1.73 -0.51 11.09
N THR A 96 -3.01 -0.82 10.91
CA THR A 96 -4.07 -0.45 11.85
C THR A 96 -4.00 -1.32 13.11
N LEU A 97 -3.99 -2.64 12.95
CA LEU A 97 -4.07 -3.58 14.08
C LEU A 97 -2.80 -3.56 14.95
N CYS A 98 -1.61 -3.65 14.34
CA CYS A 98 -0.36 -3.53 15.08
C CYS A 98 -0.17 -2.11 15.63
N GLY A 99 -0.63 -1.08 14.91
CA GLY A 99 -0.57 0.31 15.37
C GLY A 99 -1.44 0.54 16.61
N GLN A 100 -2.66 0.05 16.60
CA GLN A 100 -3.56 0.12 17.77
C GLN A 100 -3.02 -0.67 18.96
N ALA A 101 -2.53 -1.90 18.72
CA ALA A 101 -1.92 -2.72 19.78
C ALA A 101 -0.67 -2.05 20.38
N TRP A 102 0.19 -1.48 19.54
CA TRP A 102 1.36 -0.72 19.98
C TRP A 102 0.98 0.52 20.79
N GLY A 103 -0.03 1.28 20.32
CA GLY A 103 -0.58 2.42 21.06
C GLY A 103 -1.15 2.07 22.41
N ALA A 104 -1.82 0.92 22.53
CA ALA A 104 -2.33 0.36 23.76
C ALA A 104 -1.23 -0.17 24.70
N LYS A 105 0.05 -0.10 24.29
CA LYS A 105 1.21 -0.69 24.97
C LYS A 105 1.12 -2.22 25.13
N ASN A 106 0.36 -2.88 24.28
CA ASN A 106 0.26 -4.32 24.21
C ASN A 106 1.13 -4.83 23.05
N GLY A 107 2.44 -4.91 23.29
CA GLY A 107 3.41 -5.34 22.28
C GLY A 107 3.20 -6.79 21.85
N ASP A 108 2.87 -7.68 22.79
CA ASP A 108 2.66 -9.11 22.51
C ASP A 108 1.51 -9.30 21.52
N LEU A 109 0.41 -8.56 21.67
CA LEU A 109 -0.69 -8.57 20.74
C LEU A 109 -0.29 -8.04 19.34
N ALA A 110 0.61 -7.05 19.26
CA ALA A 110 1.13 -6.61 17.95
C ALA A 110 1.92 -7.75 17.28
N GLY A 111 2.66 -8.55 18.03
CA GLY A 111 3.30 -9.78 17.55
C GLY A 111 2.31 -10.83 17.06
N VAL A 112 1.20 -11.03 17.78
CA VAL A 112 0.12 -11.94 17.36
C VAL A 112 -0.51 -11.50 16.03
N TRP A 113 -0.76 -10.20 15.86
CA TRP A 113 -1.27 -9.69 14.57
C TRP A 113 -0.30 -9.93 13.42
N LEU A 114 1.01 -9.77 13.66
CA LEU A 114 2.01 -10.13 12.65
C LEU A 114 1.94 -11.62 12.30
N GLN A 115 1.82 -12.51 13.28
CA GLN A 115 1.70 -13.96 13.05
C GLN A 115 0.46 -14.29 12.21
N ILE A 116 -0.70 -13.72 12.54
CA ILE A 116 -1.93 -13.87 11.76
C ILE A 116 -1.71 -13.39 10.32
N GLY A 117 -1.12 -12.20 10.14
CA GLY A 117 -0.80 -11.66 8.83
C GLY A 117 0.11 -12.58 8.02
N LEU A 118 1.18 -13.11 8.64
CA LEU A 118 2.12 -14.05 7.99
C LEU A 118 1.44 -15.34 7.56
N VAL A 119 0.55 -15.90 8.38
CA VAL A 119 -0.20 -17.11 8.01
C VAL A 119 -1.18 -16.82 6.88
N VAL A 120 -1.94 -15.73 6.98
CA VAL A 120 -2.90 -15.35 5.93
C VAL A 120 -2.21 -15.15 4.59
N VAL A 121 -1.10 -14.38 4.55
CA VAL A 121 -0.39 -14.15 3.27
C VAL A 121 0.29 -15.40 2.77
N THR A 122 0.74 -16.30 3.63
CA THR A 122 1.31 -17.61 3.23
C THR A 122 0.24 -18.49 2.59
N VAL A 123 -0.94 -18.58 3.18
CA VAL A 123 -2.07 -19.32 2.60
C VAL A 123 -2.51 -18.69 1.28
N MET A 124 -2.63 -17.35 1.24
CA MET A 124 -3.03 -16.62 0.03
C MET A 124 -1.96 -16.63 -1.07
N SER A 125 -0.69 -16.83 -0.74
CA SER A 125 0.36 -16.97 -1.75
C SER A 125 0.15 -18.18 -2.67
N VAL A 126 -0.46 -19.26 -2.17
CA VAL A 126 -0.71 -20.47 -2.96
C VAL A 126 -1.66 -20.21 -4.15
N PRO A 127 -2.89 -19.66 -3.95
CA PRO A 127 -3.75 -19.33 -5.09
C PRO A 127 -3.14 -18.28 -6.02
N VAL A 128 -2.36 -17.32 -5.50
CA VAL A 128 -1.63 -16.36 -6.35
C VAL A 128 -0.59 -17.07 -7.21
N MET A 129 0.18 -17.99 -6.65
CA MET A 129 1.15 -18.80 -7.42
C MET A 129 0.46 -19.67 -8.47
N ILE A 130 -0.68 -20.30 -8.14
CA ILE A 130 -1.48 -21.08 -9.10
C ILE A 130 -1.92 -20.18 -10.26
N TRP A 131 -2.40 -18.96 -9.96
CA TRP A 131 -2.75 -17.97 -10.98
C TRP A 131 -1.60 -17.69 -11.94
N TYR A 132 -0.37 -17.50 -11.42
CA TYR A 132 0.83 -17.27 -12.24
C TYR A 132 1.13 -18.44 -13.17
N TRP A 133 0.87 -19.69 -12.73
CA TRP A 133 1.06 -20.88 -13.54
C TRP A 133 -0.02 -21.05 -14.61
N CYS A 134 -1.23 -20.58 -14.35
CA CYS A 134 -2.38 -20.62 -15.27
C CYS A 134 -2.50 -19.42 -16.19
N ILE A 135 -1.55 -18.47 -16.13
CA ILE A 135 -1.64 -17.18 -16.83
C ILE A 135 -1.74 -17.30 -18.35
N GLY A 136 -1.30 -18.44 -18.92
CA GLY A 136 -1.31 -18.68 -20.36
C GLY A 136 -2.67 -18.43 -21.00
N LEU A 137 -3.77 -18.84 -20.36
CA LEU A 137 -5.14 -18.61 -20.85
C LEU A 137 -5.47 -17.11 -21.00
N LEU A 138 -4.96 -16.26 -20.10
CA LEU A 138 -5.18 -14.82 -20.15
C LEU A 138 -4.29 -14.15 -21.17
N LEU A 139 -3.08 -14.65 -21.36
CA LEU A 139 -2.16 -14.16 -22.38
C LEU A 139 -2.66 -14.50 -23.78
N ASP A 140 -3.13 -15.72 -24.02
CA ASP A 140 -3.74 -16.15 -25.28
C ASP A 140 -4.97 -15.29 -25.66
N PHE A 141 -5.74 -14.86 -24.65
CA PHE A 141 -6.85 -13.93 -24.86
C PHE A 141 -6.41 -12.49 -25.19
N SER A 142 -5.21 -12.12 -24.72
CA SER A 142 -4.71 -10.73 -24.79
C SER A 142 -3.91 -10.44 -26.07
N THR A 143 -3.32 -11.45 -26.72
CA THR A 143 -2.51 -11.29 -27.94
C THR A 143 -2.51 -12.55 -28.77
N ASP A 144 -2.48 -12.39 -30.11
CA ASP A 144 -2.35 -13.47 -31.10
C ASP A 144 -0.88 -13.89 -31.37
N ASP A 145 0.08 -13.18 -30.76
CA ASP A 145 1.51 -13.46 -30.93
C ASP A 145 1.95 -14.60 -30.00
N ALA A 146 2.11 -15.78 -30.58
CA ALA A 146 2.49 -17.00 -29.86
C ALA A 146 3.88 -16.89 -29.17
N GLU A 147 4.81 -16.10 -29.71
CA GLU A 147 6.12 -15.90 -29.08
C GLU A 147 5.97 -15.07 -27.79
N VAL A 148 5.19 -13.98 -27.84
CA VAL A 148 4.89 -13.14 -26.68
C VAL A 148 4.19 -13.95 -25.59
N VAL A 149 3.24 -14.82 -25.95
CA VAL A 149 2.55 -15.70 -25.00
C VAL A 149 3.52 -16.66 -24.32
N GLN A 150 4.36 -17.36 -25.11
CA GLN A 150 5.32 -18.32 -24.55
C GLN A 150 6.33 -17.66 -23.61
N LEU A 151 6.89 -16.51 -23.99
CA LEU A 151 7.79 -15.74 -23.17
C LEU A 151 7.08 -15.22 -21.90
N GLY A 152 5.85 -14.74 -22.02
CA GLY A 152 5.06 -14.25 -20.89
C GLY A 152 4.72 -15.34 -19.86
N VAL A 153 4.35 -16.55 -20.32
CA VAL A 153 4.12 -17.71 -19.45
C VAL A 153 5.40 -18.12 -18.72
N ARG A 154 6.53 -18.14 -19.43
CA ARG A 154 7.83 -18.48 -18.85
C ARG A 154 8.26 -17.45 -17.81
N PHE A 155 8.08 -16.16 -18.13
CA PHE A 155 8.32 -15.05 -17.22
C PHE A 155 7.50 -15.20 -15.92
N ALA A 156 6.19 -15.38 -16.02
CA ALA A 156 5.30 -15.50 -14.88
C ALA A 156 5.62 -16.72 -14.00
N ARG A 157 5.95 -17.87 -14.60
CA ARG A 157 6.34 -19.07 -13.85
C ARG A 157 7.59 -18.85 -13.00
N ILE A 158 8.61 -18.19 -13.55
CA ILE A 158 9.82 -17.86 -12.78
C ILE A 158 9.45 -16.84 -11.70
N LEU A 159 8.71 -15.80 -12.06
CA LEU A 159 8.29 -14.74 -11.14
C LEU A 159 7.44 -15.25 -9.97
N SER A 160 6.75 -16.40 -10.12
CA SER A 160 5.95 -16.99 -9.03
C SER A 160 6.76 -17.27 -7.76
N LEU A 161 8.07 -17.49 -7.88
CA LEU A 161 8.98 -17.68 -6.74
C LEU A 161 9.21 -16.41 -5.90
N SER A 162 8.84 -15.25 -6.43
CA SER A 162 8.91 -13.97 -5.71
C SER A 162 7.65 -13.66 -4.89
N VAL A 163 6.54 -14.37 -5.13
CA VAL A 163 5.22 -14.06 -4.51
C VAL A 163 5.30 -14.14 -2.99
N TRP A 164 5.71 -15.29 -2.47
CA TRP A 164 5.75 -15.51 -1.02
C TRP A 164 6.71 -14.55 -0.30
N PRO A 165 7.99 -14.42 -0.70
CA PRO A 165 8.92 -13.52 -0.01
C PRO A 165 8.49 -12.04 -0.09
N SER A 166 7.87 -11.60 -1.18
CA SER A 166 7.33 -10.25 -1.29
C SER A 166 6.21 -10.01 -0.28
N LEU A 167 5.29 -10.95 -0.12
CA LEU A 167 4.19 -10.85 0.85
C LEU A 167 4.69 -10.91 2.30
N VAL A 168 5.67 -11.76 2.60
CA VAL A 168 6.32 -11.79 3.91
C VAL A 168 7.02 -10.45 4.21
N TYR A 169 7.74 -9.90 3.23
CA TYR A 169 8.34 -8.58 3.36
C TYR A 169 7.30 -7.49 3.65
N ALA A 170 6.15 -7.53 2.96
CA ALA A 170 5.06 -6.59 3.23
C ALA A 170 4.61 -6.64 4.69
N CYS A 171 4.35 -7.82 5.23
CA CYS A 171 3.92 -8.01 6.63
C CYS A 171 4.98 -7.50 7.62
N VAL A 172 6.22 -7.93 7.48
CA VAL A 172 7.32 -7.55 8.39
C VAL A 172 7.60 -6.05 8.33
N ARG A 173 7.57 -5.48 7.13
CA ARG A 173 7.73 -4.04 6.93
C ARG A 173 6.65 -3.25 7.65
N LEU A 174 5.38 -3.61 7.41
CA LEU A 174 4.23 -2.90 8.00
C LEU A 174 4.19 -3.02 9.53
N TYR A 175 4.58 -4.18 10.06
CA TYR A 175 4.74 -4.38 11.49
C TYR A 175 5.77 -3.42 12.11
N PHE A 176 6.98 -3.32 11.56
CA PHE A 176 7.97 -2.38 12.08
C PHE A 176 7.56 -0.91 11.87
N GLN A 177 6.94 -0.60 10.73
CA GLN A 177 6.44 0.74 10.45
C GLN A 177 5.33 1.17 11.43
N SER A 178 4.42 0.27 11.81
CA SER A 178 3.35 0.57 12.78
C SER A 178 3.89 0.95 14.17
N MET A 179 5.09 0.49 14.50
CA MET A 179 5.82 0.85 15.73
C MET A 179 6.71 2.11 15.57
N GLY A 180 6.69 2.76 14.41
CA GLY A 180 7.54 3.91 14.12
C GLY A 180 8.98 3.55 13.72
N ILE A 181 9.31 2.28 13.51
CA ILE A 181 10.64 1.82 13.07
C ILE A 181 10.70 1.88 11.54
N MET A 182 11.09 3.04 11.01
CA MET A 182 11.06 3.31 9.56
C MET A 182 12.42 3.08 8.89
N SER A 183 13.52 3.55 9.52
CA SER A 183 14.84 3.62 8.89
C SER A 183 15.35 2.29 8.32
N PRO A 184 15.25 1.14 9.02
CA PRO A 184 15.69 -0.14 8.46
C PRO A 184 14.92 -0.52 7.19
N VAL A 185 13.61 -0.26 7.15
CA VAL A 185 12.76 -0.53 6.00
C VAL A 185 13.20 0.27 4.79
N THR A 186 13.46 1.57 5.00
CA THR A 186 13.91 2.48 3.94
C THR A 186 15.29 2.08 3.40
N VAL A 187 16.22 1.75 4.28
CA VAL A 187 17.57 1.31 3.90
C VAL A 187 17.52 0.02 3.09
N VAL A 188 16.80 -1.00 3.56
CA VAL A 188 16.64 -2.27 2.84
C VAL A 188 15.97 -2.05 1.48
N GLY A 189 14.91 -1.22 1.42
CA GLY A 189 14.25 -0.86 0.17
C GLY A 189 15.21 -0.21 -0.83
N THR A 190 16.04 0.72 -0.39
CA THR A 190 17.02 1.40 -1.25
C THR A 190 18.14 0.45 -1.69
N LEU A 191 18.67 -0.38 -0.81
CA LEU A 191 19.69 -1.36 -1.15
C LEU A 191 19.18 -2.40 -2.13
N SER A 192 17.90 -2.76 -2.07
CA SER A 192 17.30 -3.74 -2.99
C SER A 192 17.32 -3.26 -4.45
N ILE A 193 17.34 -1.93 -4.71
CA ILE A 193 17.51 -1.40 -6.07
C ILE A 193 18.89 -1.77 -6.61
N GLY A 194 19.94 -1.58 -5.82
CA GLY A 194 21.30 -1.97 -6.20
C GLY A 194 21.44 -3.47 -6.45
N VAL A 195 20.80 -4.30 -5.60
CA VAL A 195 20.76 -5.75 -5.78
C VAL A 195 20.02 -6.13 -7.07
N ALA A 196 18.87 -5.50 -7.36
CA ALA A 196 18.12 -5.75 -8.58
C ALA A 196 18.91 -5.35 -9.84
N CYS A 197 19.56 -4.17 -9.83
CA CYS A 197 20.41 -3.74 -10.94
C CYS A 197 21.56 -4.73 -11.19
N ALA A 198 22.28 -5.10 -10.14
CA ALA A 198 23.38 -6.04 -10.26
C ALA A 198 22.92 -7.42 -10.72
N ALA A 199 21.82 -7.94 -10.16
CA ALA A 199 21.25 -9.20 -10.53
C ALA A 199 20.75 -9.20 -11.99
N ASN A 200 20.03 -8.15 -12.42
CA ASN A 200 19.60 -8.02 -13.82
C ASN A 200 20.81 -8.02 -14.77
N TYR A 201 21.81 -7.18 -14.47
CA TYR A 201 23.01 -7.11 -15.32
C TYR A 201 23.69 -8.47 -15.44
N VAL A 202 23.98 -9.13 -14.32
CA VAL A 202 24.70 -10.41 -14.29
C VAL A 202 23.89 -11.54 -14.92
N LEU A 203 22.59 -11.62 -14.60
CA LEU A 203 21.75 -12.72 -15.07
C LEU A 203 21.30 -12.56 -16.52
N ILE A 204 21.11 -11.35 -17.02
CA ILE A 204 20.71 -11.12 -18.40
C ILE A 204 21.91 -11.22 -19.35
N PHE A 205 22.95 -10.43 -19.08
CA PHE A 205 24.09 -10.30 -20.00
C PHE A 205 25.25 -11.22 -19.67
N GLY A 206 25.28 -11.79 -18.47
CA GLY A 206 26.41 -12.60 -18.00
C GLY A 206 27.54 -11.76 -17.40
N ALA A 207 28.43 -12.43 -16.67
CA ALA A 207 29.63 -11.86 -16.09
C ALA A 207 30.69 -12.94 -15.87
N PHE A 208 31.95 -12.56 -15.75
CA PHE A 208 33.06 -13.45 -15.43
C PHE A 208 33.19 -14.67 -16.35
N GLY A 209 32.89 -14.54 -17.64
CA GLY A 209 32.94 -15.61 -18.62
C GLY A 209 31.70 -16.48 -18.74
N TRP A 210 30.64 -16.19 -17.98
CA TRP A 210 29.33 -16.81 -18.11
C TRP A 210 28.42 -15.96 -19.04
N GLY A 211 27.73 -16.62 -19.97
CA GLY A 211 26.97 -15.96 -21.05
C GLY A 211 25.59 -15.43 -20.66
N GLY A 212 25.20 -15.54 -19.37
CA GLY A 212 23.88 -15.10 -18.90
C GLY A 212 22.73 -16.03 -19.31
N LEU A 213 21.51 -15.68 -18.85
CA LEU A 213 20.26 -16.38 -19.14
C LEU A 213 19.39 -15.64 -20.16
N GLY A 214 19.82 -14.46 -20.60
CA GLY A 214 19.02 -13.62 -21.48
C GLY A 214 17.69 -13.20 -20.82
N PHE A 215 16.56 -13.42 -21.50
CA PHE A 215 15.23 -13.04 -21.03
C PHE A 215 14.87 -13.57 -19.65
N ASP A 216 15.20 -14.84 -19.35
CA ASP A 216 14.88 -15.46 -18.05
C ASP A 216 15.67 -14.85 -16.90
N GLY A 217 16.76 -14.16 -17.19
CA GLY A 217 17.57 -13.46 -16.21
C GLY A 217 16.77 -12.36 -15.48
N SER A 218 15.86 -11.69 -16.16
CA SER A 218 15.07 -10.58 -15.56
C SER A 218 14.11 -11.07 -14.46
N PRO A 219 13.19 -12.03 -14.69
CA PRO A 219 12.33 -12.50 -13.61
C PRO A 219 13.14 -13.18 -12.48
N MET A 220 14.28 -13.81 -12.76
CA MET A 220 15.15 -14.35 -11.72
C MET A 220 15.81 -13.24 -10.87
N ALA A 221 16.20 -12.12 -11.48
CA ALA A 221 16.71 -10.96 -10.75
C ALA A 221 15.65 -10.39 -9.80
N THR A 222 14.41 -10.29 -10.26
CA THR A 222 13.27 -9.89 -9.42
C THR A 222 13.05 -10.88 -8.25
N VAL A 223 13.16 -12.18 -8.47
CA VAL A 223 13.11 -13.21 -7.42
C VAL A 223 14.23 -13.00 -6.40
N ILE A 224 15.46 -12.76 -6.83
CA ILE A 224 16.60 -12.49 -5.92
C ILE A 224 16.35 -11.25 -5.08
N ALA A 225 15.90 -10.15 -5.70
CA ALA A 225 15.56 -8.91 -4.98
C ALA A 225 14.41 -9.13 -3.98
N ALA A 226 13.39 -9.90 -4.36
CA ALA A 226 12.25 -10.23 -3.50
C ALA A 226 12.65 -11.07 -2.27
N TRP A 227 13.59 -11.98 -2.38
CA TRP A 227 14.16 -12.73 -1.25
C TRP A 227 15.12 -11.90 -0.41
N PHE A 228 15.91 -11.04 -1.04
CA PHE A 228 16.83 -10.14 -0.33
C PHE A 228 16.12 -9.24 0.67
N GLN A 229 14.96 -8.70 0.32
CA GLN A 229 14.22 -7.75 1.16
C GLN A 229 13.82 -8.34 2.53
N PRO A 230 13.04 -9.44 2.63
CA PRO A 230 12.67 -9.98 3.93
C PRO A 230 13.87 -10.55 4.69
N ILE A 231 14.81 -11.22 4.01
CA ILE A 231 16.01 -11.78 4.65
C ILE A 231 16.83 -10.67 5.32
N SER A 232 17.10 -9.57 4.60
CA SER A 232 17.88 -8.44 5.12
C SER A 232 17.16 -7.73 6.26
N LEU A 233 15.85 -7.47 6.12
CA LEU A 233 15.06 -6.78 7.13
C LEU A 233 14.97 -7.62 8.42
N ILE A 234 14.67 -8.92 8.30
CA ILE A 234 14.58 -9.86 9.42
C ILE A 234 15.94 -9.99 10.10
N SER A 235 17.00 -10.19 9.31
CA SER A 235 18.36 -10.33 9.85
C SER A 235 18.78 -9.09 10.63
N TYR A 236 18.54 -7.91 10.09
CA TYR A 236 18.92 -6.67 10.75
C TYR A 236 18.05 -6.38 11.97
N CYS A 237 16.72 -6.38 11.83
CA CYS A 237 15.81 -5.97 12.91
C CYS A 237 15.66 -7.03 14.01
N ILE A 238 15.69 -8.32 13.65
CA ILE A 238 15.44 -9.42 14.58
C ILE A 238 16.75 -9.98 15.13
N LEU A 239 17.70 -10.40 14.26
CA LEU A 239 18.91 -11.06 14.71
C LEU A 239 19.94 -10.07 15.26
N TYR A 240 20.17 -8.94 14.56
CA TYR A 240 21.22 -7.99 14.95
C TYR A 240 20.75 -6.98 16.00
N LYS A 241 19.68 -6.22 15.75
CA LYS A 241 19.20 -5.15 16.63
C LYS A 241 18.20 -5.61 17.68
N LYS A 242 17.61 -6.79 17.53
CA LYS A 242 16.59 -7.35 18.44
C LYS A 242 15.40 -6.41 18.72
N MET A 243 15.02 -5.62 17.72
CA MET A 243 13.95 -4.62 17.83
C MET A 243 12.57 -5.24 18.07
N HIS A 244 12.39 -6.51 17.68
CA HIS A 244 11.16 -7.27 17.88
C HIS A 244 10.84 -7.53 19.35
N LEU A 245 11.84 -7.59 20.25
CA LEU A 245 11.63 -7.89 21.67
C LEU A 245 10.69 -6.92 22.39
N GLN A 246 10.42 -5.75 21.81
CA GLN A 246 9.50 -4.76 22.36
C GLN A 246 8.02 -5.10 22.03
N ALA A 247 7.78 -6.00 21.09
CA ALA A 247 6.45 -6.27 20.54
C ALA A 247 6.29 -7.72 20.05
N TRP A 248 7.01 -8.67 20.64
CA TRP A 248 7.00 -10.07 20.25
C TRP A 248 7.08 -10.97 21.47
N GLY A 249 5.94 -11.59 21.82
CA GLY A 249 5.85 -12.57 22.92
C GLY A 249 6.27 -14.00 22.54
N GLY A 250 6.76 -14.25 21.31
CA GLY A 250 7.04 -15.59 20.78
C GLY A 250 5.96 -16.08 19.80
N TRP A 251 6.18 -17.28 19.25
CA TRP A 251 5.17 -17.94 18.43
C TRP A 251 4.10 -18.53 19.32
N ASP A 252 2.87 -18.07 19.16
CA ASP A 252 1.70 -18.58 19.86
C ASP A 252 0.59 -18.99 18.89
N LEU A 253 0.49 -20.30 18.64
CA LEU A 253 -0.54 -20.85 17.78
C LEU A 253 -1.93 -20.85 18.45
N SER A 254 -2.00 -20.77 19.79
CA SER A 254 -3.27 -20.69 20.53
C SER A 254 -3.94 -19.34 20.35
N ALA A 255 -3.14 -18.31 20.02
CA ALA A 255 -3.63 -16.98 19.71
C ALA A 255 -4.39 -16.88 18.37
N PHE A 256 -4.39 -17.92 17.53
CA PHE A 256 -5.15 -18.00 16.30
C PHE A 256 -6.63 -18.33 16.53
N THR A 257 -7.35 -17.40 17.12
CA THR A 257 -8.79 -17.56 17.33
C THR A 257 -9.60 -17.16 16.09
N PRO A 258 -10.76 -17.77 15.82
CA PRO A 258 -11.65 -17.38 14.74
C PRO A 258 -12.05 -15.90 14.81
N ASP A 259 -12.21 -15.36 16.01
CA ASP A 259 -12.59 -13.95 16.21
C ASP A 259 -11.49 -12.99 15.77
N ARG A 260 -10.24 -13.27 16.13
CA ARG A 260 -9.07 -12.49 15.66
C ARG A 260 -8.92 -12.57 14.15
N LEU A 261 -9.06 -13.75 13.57
CA LEU A 261 -9.02 -13.91 12.12
C LEU A 261 -10.16 -13.11 11.46
N LYS A 262 -11.35 -13.11 12.03
CA LYS A 262 -12.48 -12.32 11.53
C LYS A 262 -12.21 -10.82 11.60
N ILE A 263 -11.63 -10.32 12.71
CA ILE A 263 -11.23 -8.90 12.85
C ILE A 263 -10.22 -8.55 11.75
N PHE A 264 -9.19 -9.38 11.57
CA PHE A 264 -8.18 -9.16 10.52
C PHE A 264 -8.81 -9.14 9.12
N MET A 265 -9.65 -10.13 8.79
CA MET A 265 -10.28 -10.25 7.47
C MET A 265 -11.30 -9.15 7.20
N ASN A 266 -11.97 -8.60 8.21
CA ASN A 266 -12.90 -7.48 8.06
C ASN A 266 -12.17 -6.19 7.59
N ILE A 267 -10.89 -6.06 7.90
CA ILE A 267 -10.05 -4.96 7.42
C ILE A 267 -9.34 -5.36 6.12
N ALA A 268 -8.68 -6.50 6.10
CA ALA A 268 -7.87 -6.96 4.96
C ALA A 268 -8.72 -7.27 3.71
N GLY A 269 -9.87 -7.90 3.89
CA GLY A 269 -10.73 -8.37 2.79
C GLY A 269 -11.22 -7.25 1.87
N PRO A 270 -11.91 -6.22 2.39
CA PRO A 270 -12.35 -5.10 1.57
C PRO A 270 -11.21 -4.38 0.86
N VAL A 271 -10.07 -4.16 1.52
CA VAL A 271 -8.90 -3.51 0.93
C VAL A 271 -8.30 -4.36 -0.18
N ALA A 272 -8.18 -5.68 0.03
CA ALA A 272 -7.68 -6.61 -0.99
C ALA A 272 -8.61 -6.64 -2.21
N ALA A 273 -9.91 -6.75 -2.00
CA ALA A 273 -10.90 -6.77 -3.07
C ALA A 273 -10.88 -5.45 -3.88
N ASN A 274 -10.85 -4.31 -3.19
CA ASN A 274 -10.74 -3.00 -3.85
C ASN A 274 -9.47 -2.92 -4.71
N SER A 275 -8.34 -3.36 -4.19
CA SER A 275 -7.07 -3.32 -4.95
C SER A 275 -7.13 -4.19 -6.21
N MET A 276 -7.70 -5.39 -6.14
CA MET A 276 -7.88 -6.25 -7.31
C MET A 276 -8.81 -5.60 -8.36
N VAL A 277 -9.95 -5.08 -7.91
CA VAL A 277 -10.96 -4.43 -8.77
C VAL A 277 -10.38 -3.18 -9.44
N SER A 278 -9.60 -2.37 -8.71
CA SER A 278 -8.94 -1.18 -9.25
C SER A 278 -7.85 -1.52 -10.26
N ASN A 279 -7.06 -2.57 -10.02
CA ASN A 279 -6.05 -3.02 -11.00
C ASN A 279 -6.70 -3.51 -12.30
N LEU A 280 -7.84 -4.20 -12.24
CA LEU A 280 -8.60 -4.59 -13.43
C LEU A 280 -9.14 -3.36 -14.18
N ALA A 281 -9.64 -2.37 -13.47
CA ALA A 281 -10.14 -1.13 -14.08
C ALA A 281 -9.02 -0.34 -14.77
N ASN A 282 -7.83 -0.24 -14.17
CA ASN A 282 -6.67 0.39 -14.80
C ASN A 282 -6.27 -0.31 -16.11
N SER A 283 -6.36 -1.64 -16.16
CA SER A 283 -6.14 -2.39 -17.40
C SER A 283 -7.21 -2.05 -18.46
N ALA A 284 -8.48 -1.92 -18.04
CA ALA A 284 -9.55 -1.51 -18.95
C ALA A 284 -9.40 -0.07 -19.46
N LEU A 285 -8.93 0.87 -18.61
CA LEU A 285 -8.62 2.24 -19.03
C LEU A 285 -7.51 2.29 -20.08
N THR A 286 -6.50 1.43 -19.98
CA THR A 286 -5.45 1.30 -20.99
C THR A 286 -6.02 0.84 -22.33
N LEU A 287 -7.02 -0.06 -22.33
CA LEU A 287 -7.73 -0.47 -23.55
C LEU A 287 -8.57 0.68 -24.14
N VAL A 288 -9.15 1.53 -23.31
CA VAL A 288 -9.86 2.74 -23.79
C VAL A 288 -8.87 3.71 -24.43
N ALA A 289 -7.71 3.94 -23.80
CA ALA A 289 -6.65 4.78 -24.39
C ALA A 289 -6.17 4.22 -25.75
N ALA A 290 -6.08 2.90 -25.89
CA ALA A 290 -5.70 2.25 -27.14
C ALA A 290 -6.70 2.52 -28.28
N LYS A 291 -7.98 2.65 -28.00
CA LYS A 291 -8.99 3.01 -28.99
C LYS A 291 -8.90 4.47 -29.46
N LEU A 292 -8.27 5.33 -28.69
CA LEU A 292 -8.07 6.75 -29.02
C LEU A 292 -6.83 7.00 -29.89
N GLY A 293 -5.95 6.01 -30.04
CA GLY A 293 -4.78 6.06 -30.91
C GLY A 293 -3.45 5.88 -30.18
N SER A 294 -2.39 5.61 -30.95
CA SER A 294 -1.04 5.36 -30.45
C SER A 294 -0.46 6.53 -29.65
N ASP A 295 -0.71 7.75 -30.14
CA ASP A 295 -0.17 8.97 -29.51
C ASP A 295 -0.81 9.22 -28.15
N VAL A 296 -2.10 8.86 -27.99
CA VAL A 296 -2.82 8.93 -26.72
C VAL A 296 -2.27 7.90 -25.71
N ILE A 297 -1.96 6.68 -26.18
CA ILE A 297 -1.32 5.67 -25.32
C ILE A 297 0.02 6.19 -24.79
N ALA A 298 0.84 6.75 -25.70
CA ALA A 298 2.15 7.27 -25.35
C ALA A 298 2.04 8.47 -24.38
N ALA A 299 1.14 9.43 -24.64
CA ALA A 299 0.90 10.57 -23.77
C ALA A 299 0.38 10.12 -22.37
N ASN A 300 -0.55 9.15 -22.36
CA ASN A 300 -1.06 8.60 -21.10
C ASN A 300 0.03 7.88 -20.30
N ALA A 301 0.94 7.16 -20.94
CA ALA A 301 2.06 6.52 -20.27
C ALA A 301 3.01 7.55 -19.62
N VAL A 302 3.30 8.67 -20.29
CA VAL A 302 4.13 9.76 -19.75
C VAL A 302 3.47 10.38 -18.51
N ILE A 303 2.18 10.75 -18.62
CA ILE A 303 1.46 11.38 -17.51
C ILE A 303 1.28 10.40 -16.34
N SER A 304 0.95 9.13 -16.61
CA SER A 304 0.84 8.09 -15.58
C SER A 304 2.18 7.80 -14.88
N GLY A 305 3.28 7.87 -15.63
CA GLY A 305 4.63 7.77 -15.06
C GLY A 305 4.93 8.91 -14.08
N LEU A 306 4.64 10.16 -14.49
CA LEU A 306 4.78 11.31 -13.61
C LEU A 306 3.85 11.22 -12.39
N TRP A 307 2.60 10.79 -12.60
CA TRP A 307 1.64 10.56 -11.52
C TRP A 307 2.17 9.57 -10.48
N SER A 308 2.74 8.45 -10.92
CA SER A 308 3.29 7.42 -10.01
C SER A 308 4.39 7.97 -9.10
N LEU A 309 5.24 8.87 -9.62
CA LEU A 309 6.28 9.54 -8.84
C LEU A 309 5.69 10.48 -7.78
N LEU A 310 4.70 11.29 -8.17
CA LEU A 310 4.02 12.21 -7.26
C LEU A 310 3.21 11.45 -6.20
N TRP A 311 2.55 10.36 -6.60
CA TRP A 311 1.77 9.50 -5.71
C TRP A 311 2.60 8.94 -4.54
N ALA A 312 3.86 8.59 -4.76
CA ALA A 312 4.74 8.12 -3.69
C ALA A 312 4.88 9.13 -2.54
N LEU A 313 4.85 10.43 -2.84
CA LEU A 313 4.93 11.50 -1.83
C LEU A 313 3.63 11.63 -1.04
N PHE A 314 2.47 11.57 -1.71
CA PHE A 314 1.15 11.65 -1.04
C PHE A 314 0.90 10.43 -0.17
N TRP A 315 1.24 9.26 -0.67
CA TRP A 315 1.17 8.01 0.08
C TRP A 315 2.00 8.05 1.36
N GLY A 316 3.13 8.76 1.34
CA GLY A 316 3.97 8.94 2.52
C GLY A 316 3.24 9.64 3.65
N TYR A 317 2.60 10.78 3.39
CA TYR A 317 1.83 11.50 4.40
C TYR A 317 0.56 10.72 4.82
N GLY A 318 -0.15 10.11 3.88
CA GLY A 318 -1.32 9.27 4.18
C GLY A 318 -0.94 8.13 5.13
N SER A 319 0.07 7.35 4.78
CA SER A 319 0.53 6.20 5.58
C SER A 319 1.07 6.62 6.96
N ALA A 320 1.86 7.69 7.04
CA ALA A 320 2.36 8.21 8.32
C ALA A 320 1.22 8.67 9.23
N THR A 321 0.21 9.36 8.67
CA THR A 321 -0.98 9.79 9.40
C THR A 321 -1.80 8.59 9.87
N GLN A 322 -2.00 7.57 9.02
CA GLN A 322 -2.68 6.32 9.39
C GLN A 322 -2.03 5.67 10.61
N ILE A 323 -0.71 5.51 10.59
CA ILE A 323 0.06 4.90 11.68
C ILE A 323 -0.13 5.69 12.98
N ARG A 324 0.02 7.02 12.93
CA ARG A 324 -0.08 7.87 14.12
C ARG A 324 -1.50 7.92 14.67
N VAL A 325 -2.51 7.99 13.80
CA VAL A 325 -3.93 7.93 14.21
C VAL A 325 -4.23 6.57 14.87
N ALA A 326 -3.81 5.45 14.27
CA ALA A 326 -3.98 4.13 14.86
C ALA A 326 -3.32 4.02 16.25
N ASN A 327 -2.08 4.53 16.39
CA ASN A 327 -1.36 4.53 17.65
C ASN A 327 -2.09 5.34 18.74
N TYR A 328 -2.58 6.54 18.43
CA TYR A 328 -3.28 7.37 19.42
C TYR A 328 -4.67 6.82 19.77
N LEU A 329 -5.39 6.23 18.80
CA LEU A 329 -6.67 5.57 19.08
C LEU A 329 -6.47 4.33 19.98
N GLY A 330 -5.46 3.51 19.69
CA GLY A 330 -5.10 2.39 20.57
C GLY A 330 -4.67 2.81 21.97
N ALA A 331 -4.05 3.98 22.11
CA ALA A 331 -3.73 4.58 23.41
C ALA A 331 -4.94 5.18 24.15
N GLY A 332 -6.15 5.13 23.57
CA GLY A 332 -7.36 5.75 24.13
C GLY A 332 -7.31 7.30 24.13
N ARG A 333 -6.61 7.91 23.14
CA ARG A 333 -6.40 9.36 23.04
C ARG A 333 -7.04 9.96 21.78
N PRO A 334 -8.37 10.06 21.72
CA PRO A 334 -9.10 10.49 20.52
C PRO A 334 -8.82 11.95 20.11
N LYS A 335 -8.61 12.87 21.08
CA LYS A 335 -8.26 14.26 20.77
C LYS A 335 -6.90 14.35 20.08
N ALA A 336 -5.89 13.62 20.58
CA ALA A 336 -4.58 13.54 19.96
C ALA A 336 -4.67 12.96 18.54
N ALA A 337 -5.41 11.87 18.35
CA ALA A 337 -5.65 11.27 17.03
C ALA A 337 -6.28 12.28 16.05
N ARG A 338 -7.28 13.07 16.51
CA ARG A 338 -7.91 14.13 15.70
C ARG A 338 -6.94 15.25 15.33
N VAL A 339 -6.10 15.69 16.28
CA VAL A 339 -5.07 16.71 16.02
C VAL A 339 -4.07 16.21 14.98
N LEU A 340 -3.66 14.95 15.07
CA LEU A 340 -2.75 14.33 14.09
C LEU A 340 -3.39 14.20 12.70
N GLY A 341 -4.67 13.81 12.62
CA GLY A 341 -5.41 13.80 11.36
C GLY A 341 -5.44 15.17 10.70
N PHE A 342 -5.72 16.23 11.49
CA PHE A 342 -5.70 17.61 10.99
C PHE A 342 -4.29 18.08 10.60
N LEU A 343 -3.28 17.75 11.38
CA LEU A 343 -1.89 18.05 11.05
C LEU A 343 -1.47 17.39 9.74
N GLY A 344 -1.81 16.11 9.55
CA GLY A 344 -1.60 15.38 8.28
C GLY A 344 -2.28 16.09 7.11
N PHE A 345 -3.51 16.61 7.31
CA PHE A 345 -4.23 17.37 6.29
C PHE A 345 -3.46 18.64 5.90
N VAL A 346 -3.01 19.43 6.85
CA VAL A 346 -2.25 20.67 6.59
C VAL A 346 -0.93 20.35 5.84
N CYS A 347 -0.20 19.34 6.31
CA CYS A 347 1.06 18.92 5.66
C CYS A 347 0.83 18.43 4.22
N THR A 348 -0.21 17.62 4.00
CA THR A 348 -0.55 17.12 2.65
C THR A 348 -0.93 18.25 1.72
N VAL A 349 -1.84 19.14 2.13
CA VAL A 349 -2.27 20.28 1.30
C VAL A 349 -1.10 21.20 0.97
N PHE A 350 -0.25 21.50 1.95
CA PHE A 350 0.94 22.34 1.72
C PHE A 350 1.90 21.69 0.70
N THR A 351 2.20 20.41 0.88
CA THR A 351 3.10 19.66 -0.04
C THR A 351 2.53 19.59 -1.44
N VAL A 352 1.24 19.29 -1.56
CA VAL A 352 0.54 19.18 -2.85
C VAL A 352 0.49 20.48 -3.59
N VAL A 353 0.20 21.60 -2.91
CA VAL A 353 0.23 22.93 -3.54
C VAL A 353 1.63 23.27 -4.06
N LEU A 354 2.67 23.00 -3.29
CA LEU A 354 4.06 23.19 -3.75
C LEU A 354 4.38 22.34 -4.97
N LEU A 355 3.99 21.06 -4.97
CA LEU A 355 4.20 20.16 -6.09
C LEU A 355 3.37 20.58 -7.32
N ALA A 356 2.13 21.07 -7.14
CA ALA A 356 1.30 21.58 -8.22
C ALA A 356 1.97 22.79 -8.90
N ILE A 357 2.47 23.72 -8.11
CA ILE A 357 3.21 24.90 -8.62
C ILE A 357 4.48 24.43 -9.35
N ALA A 358 5.27 23.53 -8.75
CA ALA A 358 6.49 23.01 -9.36
C ALA A 358 6.20 22.27 -10.68
N THR A 359 5.20 21.39 -10.70
CA THR A 359 4.79 20.63 -11.90
C THR A 359 4.28 21.57 -12.99
N PHE A 360 3.58 22.64 -12.62
CA PHE A 360 3.10 23.63 -13.58
C PHE A 360 4.25 24.47 -14.18
N LEU A 361 5.16 24.94 -13.35
CA LEU A 361 6.30 25.76 -13.79
C LEU A 361 7.34 24.96 -14.59
N LEU A 362 7.61 23.72 -14.18
CA LEU A 362 8.61 22.84 -14.80
C LEU A 362 8.03 21.91 -15.86
N ARG A 363 6.79 22.13 -16.30
CA ARG A 363 6.04 21.21 -17.16
C ARG A 363 6.81 20.76 -18.40
N GLU A 364 7.39 21.69 -19.13
CA GLU A 364 8.13 21.38 -20.36
C GLU A 364 9.37 20.51 -20.06
N THR A 365 10.14 20.89 -19.03
CA THR A 365 11.32 20.12 -18.61
C THR A 365 10.93 18.71 -18.16
N LEU A 366 9.86 18.57 -17.38
CA LEU A 366 9.39 17.28 -16.89
C LEU A 366 8.95 16.35 -18.01
N PHE A 367 8.19 16.87 -18.98
CA PHE A 367 7.74 16.04 -20.13
C PHE A 367 8.88 15.72 -21.09
N ARG A 368 9.82 16.65 -21.29
CA ARG A 368 11.04 16.40 -22.12
C ARG A 368 11.95 15.32 -21.53
N LEU A 369 11.86 15.01 -20.25
CA LEU A 369 12.58 13.86 -19.68
C LEU A 369 12.08 12.51 -20.22
N TYR A 370 10.83 12.47 -20.68
CA TYR A 370 10.22 11.25 -21.22
C TYR A 370 10.27 11.18 -22.74
N SER A 371 10.13 12.31 -23.44
CA SER A 371 10.12 12.34 -24.91
C SER A 371 10.54 13.70 -25.45
N ASN A 372 11.20 13.69 -26.62
CA ASN A 372 11.52 14.89 -27.40
C ASN A 372 10.55 15.13 -28.56
N ASP A 373 9.48 14.34 -28.68
CA ASP A 373 8.45 14.49 -29.71
C ASP A 373 7.52 15.66 -29.34
N ASP A 374 7.52 16.71 -30.16
CA ASP A 374 6.73 17.92 -29.91
C ASP A 374 5.22 17.67 -30.02
N ALA A 375 4.76 16.72 -30.82
CA ALA A 375 3.34 16.35 -30.89
C ALA A 375 2.87 15.70 -29.59
N LEU A 376 3.66 14.77 -29.06
CA LEU A 376 3.41 14.13 -27.77
C LEU A 376 3.43 15.14 -26.61
N LEU A 377 4.39 16.08 -26.63
CA LEU A 377 4.47 17.13 -25.64
C LEU A 377 3.22 18.03 -25.65
N GLN A 378 2.69 18.39 -26.81
CA GLN A 378 1.46 19.17 -26.91
C GLN A 378 0.25 18.45 -26.28
N LEU A 379 0.11 17.15 -26.53
CA LEU A 379 -0.93 16.33 -25.88
C LEU A 379 -0.79 16.31 -24.36
N CYS A 380 0.41 16.12 -23.84
CA CYS A 380 0.68 16.15 -22.41
C CYS A 380 0.37 17.53 -21.80
N MET A 381 0.77 18.63 -22.48
CA MET A 381 0.51 19.99 -22.01
C MET A 381 -0.99 20.34 -22.02
N LEU A 382 -1.76 19.81 -22.98
CA LEU A 382 -3.21 19.99 -23.06
C LEU A 382 -3.91 19.41 -21.83
N VAL A 383 -3.50 18.23 -21.39
CA VAL A 383 -4.14 17.49 -20.29
C VAL A 383 -3.57 17.90 -18.93
N GLN A 384 -2.39 18.49 -18.88
CA GLN A 384 -1.70 18.84 -17.63
C GLN A 384 -2.56 19.61 -16.60
N PRO A 385 -3.35 20.63 -16.93
CA PRO A 385 -4.17 21.34 -15.93
C PRO A 385 -5.20 20.41 -15.27
N ILE A 386 -5.80 19.50 -16.08
CA ILE A 386 -6.77 18.50 -15.58
C ILE A 386 -6.05 17.52 -14.69
N PHE A 387 -4.89 17.02 -15.09
CA PHE A 387 -4.03 16.14 -14.33
C PHE A 387 -3.62 16.75 -12.98
N ILE A 388 -3.18 18.02 -12.97
CA ILE A 388 -2.82 18.72 -11.71
C ILE A 388 -4.03 18.78 -10.78
N THR A 389 -5.21 19.14 -11.30
CA THR A 389 -6.43 19.19 -10.51
C THR A 389 -6.78 17.81 -9.95
N GLY A 390 -6.69 16.76 -10.76
CA GLY A 390 -6.96 15.39 -10.36
C GLY A 390 -6.08 14.94 -9.20
N TYR A 391 -4.76 15.07 -9.34
CA TYR A 391 -3.87 14.60 -8.26
C TYR A 391 -3.95 15.46 -6.99
N MET A 392 -4.30 16.74 -7.08
CA MET A 392 -4.55 17.56 -5.89
C MET A 392 -5.75 17.05 -5.10
N ILE A 393 -6.83 16.68 -5.78
CA ILE A 393 -8.03 16.13 -5.14
C ILE A 393 -7.72 14.75 -4.57
N GLU A 394 -7.08 13.87 -5.35
CA GLU A 394 -6.71 12.52 -4.95
C GLU A 394 -5.79 12.50 -3.74
N SER A 395 -4.81 13.40 -3.65
CA SER A 395 -3.90 13.43 -2.50
C SER A 395 -4.62 13.71 -1.17
N VAL A 396 -5.64 14.56 -1.20
CA VAL A 396 -6.50 14.82 -0.01
C VAL A 396 -7.41 13.61 0.26
N GLU A 397 -7.92 12.98 -0.80
CA GLU A 397 -8.70 11.74 -0.69
C GLU A 397 -7.87 10.62 -0.03
N ILE A 398 -6.65 10.38 -0.50
CA ILE A 398 -5.72 9.39 0.07
C ILE A 398 -5.48 9.65 1.56
N LEU A 399 -5.33 10.89 1.96
CA LEU A 399 -5.16 11.23 3.36
C LEU A 399 -6.40 10.90 4.20
N ILE A 400 -7.59 11.29 3.73
CA ILE A 400 -8.84 11.04 4.46
C ILE A 400 -9.12 9.54 4.55
N SER A 401 -8.92 8.80 3.44
CA SER A 401 -9.05 7.34 3.45
C SER A 401 -8.04 6.67 4.38
N SER A 402 -6.82 7.20 4.47
CA SER A 402 -5.78 6.73 5.41
C SER A 402 -6.17 6.99 6.88
N ILE A 403 -6.79 8.13 7.20
CA ILE A 403 -7.32 8.41 8.54
C ILE A 403 -8.41 7.40 8.89
N LEU A 404 -9.38 7.17 7.99
CA LEU A 404 -10.44 6.18 8.18
C LEU A 404 -9.86 4.75 8.33
N ALA A 405 -8.84 4.41 7.55
CA ALA A 405 -8.14 3.15 7.69
C ALA A 405 -7.44 3.01 9.05
N GLY A 406 -6.84 4.07 9.58
CA GLY A 406 -6.26 4.10 10.94
C GLY A 406 -7.29 3.86 12.05
N MET A 407 -8.56 4.22 11.80
CA MET A 407 -9.71 3.92 12.65
C MET A 407 -10.24 2.49 12.50
N GLY A 408 -9.87 1.79 11.41
CA GLY A 408 -10.40 0.48 11.04
C GLY A 408 -11.64 0.55 10.12
N GLU A 409 -12.09 1.75 9.73
CA GLU A 409 -13.26 1.98 8.87
C GLU A 409 -12.90 1.92 7.38
N VAL A 410 -12.48 0.74 6.92
CA VAL A 410 -12.01 0.53 5.52
C VAL A 410 -13.08 0.05 4.56
N ALA A 411 -14.19 -0.51 5.05
CA ALA A 411 -15.18 -1.12 4.19
C ALA A 411 -15.85 -0.09 3.26
N VAL A 412 -16.24 1.06 3.81
CA VAL A 412 -16.88 2.13 3.04
C VAL A 412 -15.91 2.68 1.98
N THR A 413 -14.66 2.95 2.36
CA THR A 413 -13.65 3.48 1.43
C THR A 413 -13.38 2.49 0.30
N ALA A 414 -13.26 1.19 0.60
CA ALA A 414 -13.04 0.15 -0.38
C ALA A 414 -14.21 0.01 -1.37
N TRP A 415 -15.44 -0.04 -0.90
CA TRP A 415 -16.61 -0.16 -1.77
C TRP A 415 -16.83 1.07 -2.63
N VAL A 416 -16.73 2.27 -2.04
CA VAL A 416 -16.89 3.53 -2.79
C VAL A 416 -15.81 3.66 -3.86
N SER A 417 -14.55 3.37 -3.55
CA SER A 417 -13.45 3.41 -4.53
C SER A 417 -13.70 2.42 -5.66
N SER A 418 -14.05 1.15 -5.35
CA SER A 418 -14.31 0.13 -6.36
C SER A 418 -15.47 0.51 -7.30
N LEU A 419 -16.59 0.98 -6.73
CA LEU A 419 -17.76 1.37 -7.53
C LEU A 419 -17.50 2.63 -8.36
N SER A 420 -16.78 3.60 -7.81
CA SER A 420 -16.50 4.87 -8.50
C SER A 420 -15.66 4.67 -9.77
N VAL A 421 -14.65 3.80 -9.73
CA VAL A 421 -13.82 3.50 -10.89
C VAL A 421 -14.65 2.89 -12.03
N TRP A 422 -15.49 1.89 -11.71
CA TRP A 422 -16.27 1.17 -12.72
C TRP A 422 -17.51 1.92 -13.21
N LEU A 423 -18.18 2.70 -12.34
CA LEU A 423 -19.43 3.39 -12.68
C LEU A 423 -19.23 4.83 -13.16
N LEU A 424 -18.09 5.46 -12.87
CA LEU A 424 -17.82 6.84 -13.26
C LEU A 424 -16.60 6.96 -14.16
N GLU A 425 -15.42 6.60 -13.67
CA GLU A 425 -14.17 6.84 -14.39
C GLU A 425 -14.16 6.13 -15.75
N LEU A 426 -14.43 4.84 -15.78
CA LEU A 426 -14.38 4.02 -16.97
C LEU A 426 -15.47 4.41 -18.01
N PRO A 427 -16.74 4.62 -17.62
CA PRO A 427 -17.76 5.13 -18.53
C PRO A 427 -17.46 6.54 -19.06
N ILE A 428 -17.00 7.47 -18.22
CA ILE A 428 -16.65 8.82 -18.66
C ILE A 428 -15.48 8.77 -19.65
N ALA A 429 -14.45 7.97 -19.36
CA ALA A 429 -13.32 7.78 -20.26
C ALA A 429 -13.77 7.21 -21.62
N TYR A 430 -14.64 6.20 -21.64
CA TYR A 430 -15.11 5.56 -22.87
C TYR A 430 -16.09 6.44 -23.63
N PHE A 431 -17.21 6.84 -23.02
CA PHE A 431 -18.23 7.64 -23.71
C PHE A 431 -17.74 9.03 -24.01
N GLY A 432 -17.06 9.70 -23.08
CA GLY A 432 -16.48 11.01 -23.31
C GLY A 432 -15.36 11.00 -24.35
N GLY A 433 -14.42 10.06 -24.21
CA GLY A 433 -13.26 9.96 -25.09
C GLY A 433 -13.59 9.48 -26.51
N VAL A 434 -14.30 8.34 -26.60
CA VAL A 434 -14.54 7.65 -27.86
C VAL A 434 -15.82 8.16 -28.55
N THR A 435 -16.93 8.34 -27.80
CA THR A 435 -18.24 8.64 -28.41
C THR A 435 -18.46 10.14 -28.58
N MET A 436 -18.10 10.97 -27.58
CA MET A 436 -18.28 12.43 -27.64
C MET A 436 -17.09 13.15 -28.29
N GLY A 437 -15.99 12.45 -28.58
CA GLY A 437 -14.83 13.03 -29.26
C GLY A 437 -13.98 13.96 -28.41
N LEU A 438 -14.09 13.92 -27.08
CA LEU A 438 -13.24 14.69 -26.17
C LEU A 438 -11.79 14.16 -26.13
N GLY A 439 -11.55 12.99 -26.74
CA GLY A 439 -10.23 12.40 -26.89
C GLY A 439 -9.54 12.12 -25.55
N PHE A 440 -8.24 12.42 -25.49
CA PHE A 440 -7.37 12.12 -24.33
C PHE A 440 -7.84 12.82 -23.03
N SER A 441 -8.39 14.03 -23.12
CA SER A 441 -8.84 14.77 -21.94
C SER A 441 -9.94 14.05 -21.16
N ALA A 442 -10.77 13.23 -21.82
CA ALA A 442 -11.86 12.52 -21.17
C ALA A 442 -11.38 11.49 -20.14
N LEU A 443 -10.22 10.84 -20.36
CA LEU A 443 -9.64 9.92 -19.40
C LEU A 443 -9.39 10.62 -18.06
N TRP A 444 -8.80 11.81 -18.11
CA TRP A 444 -8.45 12.58 -16.91
C TRP A 444 -9.64 13.33 -16.30
N TYR A 445 -10.65 13.70 -17.10
CA TYR A 445 -11.93 14.18 -16.53
C TYR A 445 -12.63 13.06 -15.72
N GLY A 446 -12.57 11.81 -16.22
CA GLY A 446 -13.08 10.66 -15.47
C GLY A 446 -12.43 10.53 -14.10
N VAL A 447 -11.10 10.62 -14.03
CA VAL A 447 -10.33 10.62 -12.77
C VAL A 447 -10.78 11.76 -11.86
N CYS A 448 -10.82 13.00 -12.35
CA CYS A 448 -11.21 14.16 -11.53
C CYS A 448 -12.61 14.03 -10.94
N ILE A 449 -13.59 13.61 -11.74
CA ILE A 449 -14.98 13.46 -11.30
C ILE A 449 -15.10 12.34 -10.26
N MET A 450 -14.43 11.22 -10.49
CA MET A 450 -14.37 10.11 -9.56
C MET A 450 -13.76 10.54 -8.22
N GLU A 451 -12.62 11.25 -8.25
CA GLU A 451 -11.91 11.69 -7.05
C GLU A 451 -12.73 12.72 -6.24
N VAL A 452 -13.45 13.64 -6.91
CA VAL A 452 -14.37 14.57 -6.23
C VAL A 452 -15.47 13.81 -5.49
N LEU A 453 -16.05 12.77 -6.10
CA LEU A 453 -17.09 11.97 -5.46
C LEU A 453 -16.52 11.22 -4.25
N LYS A 454 -15.39 10.53 -4.41
CA LYS A 454 -14.71 9.81 -3.32
C LYS A 454 -14.39 10.74 -2.16
N LEU A 455 -13.74 11.87 -2.44
CA LEU A 455 -13.39 12.88 -1.46
C LEU A 455 -14.62 13.39 -0.71
N SER A 456 -15.72 13.65 -1.42
CA SER A 456 -16.98 14.16 -0.83
C SER A 456 -17.58 13.13 0.13
N ILE A 457 -17.64 11.85 -0.29
CA ILE A 457 -18.19 10.77 0.55
C ILE A 457 -17.29 10.52 1.76
N PHE A 458 -15.97 10.43 1.57
CA PHE A 458 -15.03 10.13 2.66
C PHE A 458 -14.99 11.28 3.68
N THR A 459 -15.04 12.53 3.22
CA THR A 459 -15.16 13.70 4.11
C THR A 459 -16.47 13.68 4.89
N PHE A 460 -17.58 13.30 4.24
CA PHE A 460 -18.85 13.13 4.92
C PHE A 460 -18.78 12.05 6.00
N VAL A 461 -18.24 10.87 5.68
CA VAL A 461 -18.05 9.76 6.64
C VAL A 461 -17.18 10.22 7.80
N LEU A 462 -16.02 10.81 7.53
CA LEU A 462 -15.12 11.29 8.58
C LEU A 462 -15.78 12.36 9.47
N SER A 463 -16.59 13.25 8.90
CA SER A 463 -17.30 14.28 9.66
C SER A 463 -18.38 13.73 10.60
N ARG A 464 -18.91 12.53 10.28
CA ARG A 464 -19.91 11.83 11.09
C ARG A 464 -19.31 10.85 12.09
N THR A 465 -18.03 10.53 11.93
CA THR A 465 -17.34 9.56 12.80
C THR A 465 -17.03 10.20 14.15
N ASP A 466 -17.47 9.53 15.22
CA ASP A 466 -17.11 9.93 16.60
C ASP A 466 -15.73 9.33 16.95
N TRP A 467 -14.76 10.21 17.11
CA TRP A 467 -13.40 9.83 17.48
C TRP A 467 -13.30 9.16 18.84
N ALA A 468 -14.18 9.49 19.78
CA ALA A 468 -14.22 8.86 21.10
C ALA A 468 -14.71 7.41 20.99
N GLU A 469 -15.76 7.16 20.21
CA GLU A 469 -16.26 5.84 19.92
C GLU A 469 -15.19 4.98 19.22
N MET A 470 -14.46 5.55 18.25
CA MET A 470 -13.38 4.83 17.57
C MET A 470 -12.23 4.47 18.52
N ALA A 471 -11.88 5.34 19.44
CA ALA A 471 -10.88 5.04 20.46
C ALA A 471 -11.37 3.95 21.41
N GLU A 472 -12.62 3.99 21.84
CA GLU A 472 -13.22 2.95 22.68
C GLU A 472 -13.24 1.59 21.97
N ARG A 473 -13.66 1.53 20.71
CA ARG A 473 -13.62 0.30 19.89
C ARG A 473 -12.19 -0.24 19.76
N ALA A 474 -11.20 0.65 19.49
CA ALA A 474 -9.81 0.24 19.39
C ALA A 474 -9.31 -0.37 20.69
N VAL A 475 -9.58 0.25 21.85
CA VAL A 475 -9.19 -0.26 23.16
C VAL A 475 -9.92 -1.56 23.49
N THR A 476 -11.23 -1.63 23.27
CA THR A 476 -12.04 -2.83 23.55
C THR A 476 -11.58 -4.03 22.71
N ASN A 477 -11.30 -3.82 21.42
CA ASN A 477 -10.76 -4.88 20.56
C ASN A 477 -9.41 -5.39 21.06
N MET A 478 -8.58 -4.52 21.65
CA MET A 478 -7.28 -4.92 22.20
C MET A 478 -7.41 -5.62 23.56
N GLU A 479 -8.42 -5.29 24.38
CA GLU A 479 -8.70 -5.93 25.66
C GLU A 479 -9.41 -7.28 25.50
N ALA A 480 -10.43 -7.38 24.68
CA ALA A 480 -11.14 -8.64 24.42
C ALA A 480 -10.21 -9.75 23.88
N THR A 481 -9.17 -9.34 23.15
CA THR A 481 -8.11 -10.26 22.72
C THR A 481 -7.13 -10.63 23.82
N SER A 482 -6.96 -9.81 24.87
CA SER A 482 -6.11 -10.10 26.03
C SER A 482 -6.79 -11.04 27.04
N ASP A 483 -8.10 -10.89 27.26
CA ASP A 483 -8.85 -11.73 28.20
C ASP A 483 -9.04 -13.16 27.69
N SER A 484 -9.03 -13.39 26.39
CA SER A 484 -9.02 -14.75 25.82
C SER A 484 -7.71 -15.49 26.14
N ASP A 485 -6.59 -14.80 26.26
CA ASP A 485 -5.30 -15.40 26.57
C ASP A 485 -5.22 -15.82 28.04
N THR A 486 -5.74 -14.98 28.95
CA THR A 486 -5.78 -15.33 30.40
C THR A 486 -6.76 -16.48 30.69
N GLY A 487 -7.85 -16.60 29.94
CA GLY A 487 -8.80 -17.72 30.04
C GLY A 487 -8.20 -19.05 29.56
N ILE A 488 -7.37 -19.03 28.52
CA ILE A 488 -6.68 -20.23 27.99
C ILE A 488 -5.58 -20.66 28.92
N GLU A 489 -4.82 -19.72 29.50
CA GLU A 489 -3.74 -20.02 30.48
C GLU A 489 -4.30 -20.61 31.76
N GLN A 490 -5.42 -20.10 32.27
CA GLN A 490 -6.13 -20.68 33.41
C GLN A 490 -6.70 -22.07 33.14
N ALA A 491 -7.23 -22.29 31.93
CA ALA A 491 -7.71 -23.59 31.50
C ALA A 491 -6.57 -24.62 31.36
N SER A 492 -5.42 -24.21 30.83
CA SER A 492 -4.24 -25.08 30.69
C SER A 492 -3.62 -25.46 32.04
N LEU A 493 -3.67 -24.56 33.05
CA LEU A 493 -3.22 -24.83 34.41
C LEU A 493 -4.19 -25.71 35.21
N GLN A 494 -5.46 -25.82 34.77
CA GLN A 494 -6.47 -26.67 35.41
C GLN A 494 -6.43 -28.12 34.89
N TYR A 495 -5.73 -28.38 33.77
CA TYR A 495 -5.56 -29.69 33.15
C TYR A 495 -4.12 -30.22 33.21
N ALA A 496 -3.18 -29.49 33.86
CA ALA A 496 -1.82 -29.91 34.17
C ALA A 496 -1.68 -30.25 35.65
#